data_8295c86dba9483d9f2efad84fe12a272
#
_entry.id   8295c86dba9483d9f2efad84fe12a272
#
_cell.length_a   1.000
_cell.length_b   1.000
_cell.length_c   1.000
_cell.angle_alpha   90.00
_cell.angle_beta   90.00
_cell.angle_gamma   90.00
#
_symmetry.space_group_name_H-M   'P 1'
#
loop_
_entity.id
_entity.type
_entity.pdbx_description
1 polymer ?
#
loop_
_entity_poly.entity_id
_entity_poly.type
_entity_poly.pdbx_seq_one_letter_code
_entity_poly.pdbx_strand_id
1 'polypeptide(L)'
;MSYDITLEQTYPHPPERIWRTLTDSAALANWLLPNDFEARVGHKFQFRSKPMPGWRGFVECEVIEVVAPLRLAYTWLGDADWQEPTIVRWTLEPIEGGTRLRLEHSNLQEPWGRELQAMLSQGWKKMIAEKIVRVMEQFESVAGS
;
A
#
# COMPACT_ATOMS: atom_id res chain seq x y z
N MET A 1 3.15 22.82 -4.93
CA MET A 1 2.07 21.93 -5.38
C MET A 1 2.39 20.49 -5.04
N SER A 2 1.40 19.76 -4.57
CA SER A 2 1.55 18.32 -4.37
C SER A 2 1.04 17.57 -5.60
N TYR A 3 1.55 16.37 -5.82
CA TYR A 3 1.17 15.51 -6.94
C TYR A 3 0.58 14.22 -6.34
N ASP A 4 -0.75 14.18 -6.22
CA ASP A 4 -1.41 13.06 -5.57
C ASP A 4 -1.76 11.97 -6.57
N ILE A 5 -1.79 10.72 -6.08
CA ILE A 5 -2.21 9.56 -6.86
C ILE A 5 -3.49 9.04 -6.23
N THR A 6 -4.51 8.81 -7.03
CA THR A 6 -5.76 8.18 -6.60
C THR A 6 -6.11 7.06 -7.56
N LEU A 7 -6.26 5.84 -7.04
CA LEU A 7 -6.61 4.68 -7.84
C LEU A 7 -7.74 3.92 -7.15
N GLU A 8 -8.63 3.31 -7.93
CA GLU A 8 -9.72 2.50 -7.43
C GLU A 8 -9.81 1.19 -8.19
N GLN A 9 -10.20 0.14 -7.49
CA GLN A 9 -10.40 -1.18 -8.06
C GLN A 9 -11.48 -1.89 -7.27
N THR A 10 -12.39 -2.58 -7.94
CA THR A 10 -13.38 -3.42 -7.28
C THR A 10 -12.95 -4.88 -7.33
N TYR A 11 -13.25 -5.61 -6.24
CA TYR A 11 -12.94 -7.03 -6.14
C TYR A 11 -14.18 -7.78 -5.67
N PRO A 12 -14.42 -9.01 -6.18
CA PRO A 12 -15.54 -9.84 -5.72
C PRO A 12 -15.18 -10.57 -4.43
N HIS A 13 -14.72 -9.82 -3.43
CA HIS A 13 -14.28 -10.36 -2.13
C HIS A 13 -14.75 -9.44 -1.02
N PRO A 14 -15.02 -9.97 0.19
CA PRO A 14 -15.42 -9.13 1.31
C PRO A 14 -14.27 -8.27 1.81
N PRO A 15 -14.57 -7.13 2.49
CA PRO A 15 -13.53 -6.23 2.99
C PRO A 15 -12.50 -6.93 3.88
N GLU A 16 -12.91 -7.88 4.69
CA GLU A 16 -12.02 -8.61 5.62
C GLU A 16 -10.90 -9.32 4.89
N ARG A 17 -11.18 -9.89 3.72
CA ARG A 17 -10.17 -10.60 2.92
C ARG A 17 -9.14 -9.62 2.34
N ILE A 18 -9.61 -8.50 1.82
CA ILE A 18 -8.73 -7.45 1.29
C ILE A 18 -7.92 -6.84 2.43
N TRP A 19 -8.57 -6.59 3.56
CA TRP A 19 -7.90 -6.07 4.75
C TRP A 19 -6.74 -6.97 5.18
N ARG A 20 -6.96 -8.26 5.23
CA ARG A 20 -5.92 -9.23 5.56
C ARG A 20 -4.75 -9.13 4.59
N THR A 21 -5.03 -8.98 3.30
CA THR A 21 -3.99 -8.83 2.27
C THR A 21 -3.16 -7.57 2.49
N LEU A 22 -3.77 -6.50 3.00
CA LEU A 22 -3.09 -5.22 3.26
C LEU A 22 -2.36 -5.17 4.60
N THR A 23 -2.72 -6.01 5.56
CA THR A 23 -2.25 -5.87 6.94
C THR A 23 -1.44 -7.05 7.46
N ASP A 24 -1.42 -8.16 6.75
CA ASP A 24 -0.59 -9.31 7.10
C ASP A 24 0.80 -9.10 6.51
N SER A 25 1.84 -9.09 7.38
CA SER A 25 3.20 -8.82 6.96
C SER A 25 3.69 -9.79 5.89
N ALA A 26 3.37 -11.08 6.01
CA ALA A 26 3.74 -12.09 5.02
C ALA A 26 3.03 -11.84 3.68
N ALA A 27 1.75 -11.46 3.73
CA ALA A 27 1.00 -11.11 2.52
C ALA A 27 1.60 -9.89 1.84
N LEU A 28 1.91 -8.85 2.61
CA LEU A 28 2.57 -7.64 2.09
C LEU A 28 3.90 -7.96 1.43
N ALA A 29 4.68 -8.89 2.00
CA ALA A 29 5.95 -9.29 1.42
C ALA A 29 5.76 -9.97 0.06
N ASN A 30 4.61 -10.63 -0.15
CA ASN A 30 4.33 -11.31 -1.40
C ASN A 30 3.90 -10.37 -2.53
N TRP A 31 3.16 -9.31 -2.20
CA TRP A 31 2.69 -8.41 -3.26
C TRP A 31 3.42 -7.07 -3.31
N LEU A 32 4.17 -6.72 -2.28
CA LEU A 32 4.89 -5.45 -2.26
C LEU A 32 6.38 -5.69 -1.98
N LEU A 33 6.78 -5.72 -0.71
CA LEU A 33 8.19 -5.87 -0.32
C LEU A 33 8.28 -6.50 1.07
N PRO A 34 9.40 -7.16 1.39
CA PRO A 34 9.66 -7.58 2.77
C PRO A 34 9.51 -6.43 3.75
N ASN A 35 8.91 -6.70 4.92
CA ASN A 35 8.54 -5.65 5.86
C ASN A 35 8.38 -6.20 7.28
N ASP A 36 8.25 -5.29 8.24
CA ASP A 36 7.93 -5.60 9.63
C ASP A 36 6.65 -4.87 10.07
N PHE A 37 5.65 -4.86 9.21
CA PHE A 37 4.36 -4.21 9.41
C PHE A 37 3.57 -4.81 10.56
N GLU A 38 2.90 -3.95 11.35
CA GLU A 38 1.86 -4.31 12.30
C GLU A 38 0.74 -3.27 12.18
N ALA A 39 -0.51 -3.72 12.25
CA ALA A 39 -1.68 -2.84 12.14
C ALA A 39 -1.96 -2.15 13.49
N ARG A 40 -1.08 -1.25 13.88
CA ARG A 40 -1.15 -0.54 15.16
C ARG A 40 -0.68 0.89 14.98
N VAL A 41 -1.51 1.86 15.34
CA VAL A 41 -1.15 3.28 15.22
C VAL A 41 0.11 3.56 16.02
N GLY A 42 1.04 4.27 15.41
CA GLY A 42 2.34 4.60 16.00
C GLY A 42 3.43 3.59 15.72
N HIS A 43 3.08 2.43 15.15
CA HIS A 43 4.10 1.42 14.80
C HIS A 43 4.95 1.91 13.64
N LYS A 44 6.26 1.92 13.83
CA LYS A 44 7.23 2.27 12.79
C LYS A 44 7.75 1.01 12.13
N PHE A 45 7.79 1.02 10.81
CA PHE A 45 8.21 -0.14 10.04
C PHE A 45 8.91 0.28 8.75
N GLN A 46 9.50 -0.69 8.06
CA GLN A 46 10.18 -0.44 6.78
C GLN A 46 9.75 -1.49 5.76
N PHE A 47 9.62 -1.04 4.51
CA PHE A 47 9.65 -1.93 3.36
C PHE A 47 11.07 -1.96 2.84
N ARG A 48 11.60 -3.16 2.59
CA ARG A 48 13.01 -3.34 2.25
C ARG A 48 13.19 -4.03 0.90
N SER A 49 14.20 -3.57 0.18
CA SER A 49 14.60 -4.17 -1.08
C SER A 49 16.13 -4.08 -1.18
N LYS A 50 16.69 -4.46 -2.32
CA LYS A 50 18.13 -4.31 -2.52
C LYS A 50 18.45 -2.86 -2.83
N PRO A 51 19.51 -2.27 -2.24
CA PRO A 51 19.94 -0.94 -2.62
C PRO A 51 20.31 -0.89 -4.11
N MET A 52 20.00 0.23 -4.74
CA MET A 52 20.32 0.46 -6.14
C MET A 52 20.95 1.85 -6.28
N PRO A 53 21.69 2.13 -7.36
CA PRO A 53 22.21 3.48 -7.57
C PRO A 53 21.08 4.50 -7.52
N GLY A 54 21.22 5.51 -6.66
CA GLY A 54 20.23 6.54 -6.46
C GLY A 54 19.12 6.19 -5.47
N TRP A 55 19.14 4.98 -4.87
CA TRP A 55 18.12 4.59 -3.88
C TRP A 55 18.72 3.69 -2.80
N ARG A 56 18.43 4.04 -1.55
CA ARG A 56 18.99 3.35 -0.37
C ARG A 56 18.42 1.95 -0.12
N GLY A 57 17.35 1.54 -0.82
CA GLY A 57 16.82 0.18 -0.73
C GLY A 57 15.73 -0.03 0.31
N PHE A 58 15.23 1.02 0.96
CA PHE A 58 14.13 0.87 1.93
C PHE A 58 13.27 2.11 1.99
N VAL A 59 12.02 1.91 2.42
CA VAL A 59 11.04 2.97 2.66
C VAL A 59 10.71 2.96 4.15
N GLU A 60 10.84 4.11 4.80
CA GLU A 60 10.47 4.25 6.21
C GLU A 60 9.01 4.65 6.33
N CYS A 61 8.30 3.98 7.23
CA CYS A 61 6.86 4.17 7.40
C CYS A 61 6.48 4.24 8.87
N GLU A 62 5.35 4.89 9.12
CA GLU A 62 4.70 4.89 10.44
C GLU A 62 3.20 4.78 10.24
N VAL A 63 2.55 3.86 10.94
CA VAL A 63 1.10 3.69 10.88
C VAL A 63 0.43 4.87 11.57
N ILE A 64 -0.46 5.56 10.87
CA ILE A 64 -1.14 6.74 11.40
C ILE A 64 -2.66 6.58 11.54
N GLU A 65 -3.25 5.58 10.88
CA GLU A 65 -4.69 5.32 11.00
C GLU A 65 -4.98 3.83 10.81
N VAL A 66 -5.77 3.25 11.72
CA VAL A 66 -6.25 1.87 11.58
C VAL A 66 -7.71 1.85 12.01
N VAL A 67 -8.62 1.61 11.06
CA VAL A 67 -10.05 1.39 11.33
C VAL A 67 -10.42 0.10 10.58
N ALA A 68 -10.21 -1.03 11.24
CA ALA A 68 -10.41 -2.34 10.62
C ALA A 68 -11.90 -2.61 10.37
N PRO A 69 -12.27 -3.17 9.23
CA PRO A 69 -11.46 -3.49 8.06
C PRO A 69 -11.60 -2.45 6.94
N LEU A 70 -11.79 -1.17 7.27
CA LEU A 70 -12.22 -0.16 6.31
C LEU A 70 -11.17 0.89 5.96
N ARG A 71 -10.27 1.23 6.89
CA ARG A 71 -9.29 2.28 6.62
C ARG A 71 -7.93 1.97 7.23
N LEU A 72 -6.89 2.24 6.46
CA LEU A 72 -5.51 2.07 6.88
C LEU A 72 -4.69 3.19 6.24
N ALA A 73 -3.87 3.87 7.04
CA ALA A 73 -2.97 4.87 6.50
C ALA A 73 -1.62 4.79 7.20
N TYR A 74 -0.58 5.01 6.43
CA TYR A 74 0.78 5.09 6.95
C TYR A 74 1.61 6.08 6.14
N THR A 75 2.66 6.61 6.76
CA THR A 75 3.59 7.48 6.07
C THR A 75 4.49 6.65 5.18
N TRP A 76 5.07 7.32 4.18
CA TRP A 76 5.92 6.67 3.19
C TRP A 76 7.08 7.62 2.88
N LEU A 77 8.24 7.35 3.45
CA LEU A 77 9.46 8.14 3.23
C LEU A 77 10.43 7.30 2.40
N GLY A 78 10.39 7.50 1.08
CA GLY A 78 11.13 6.67 0.14
C GLY A 78 12.61 6.98 0.03
N ASP A 79 13.02 8.19 0.44
CA ASP A 79 14.42 8.59 0.37
C ASP A 79 14.74 9.58 1.48
N ALA A 80 15.99 9.59 1.94
CA ALA A 80 16.45 10.48 2.99
C ALA A 80 16.44 11.96 2.57
N ASP A 81 16.49 12.23 1.27
CA ASP A 81 16.44 13.59 0.75
C ASP A 81 15.05 14.21 0.78
N TRP A 82 14.00 13.42 1.02
CA TRP A 82 12.65 13.94 1.13
C TRP A 82 12.53 14.70 2.46
N GLN A 83 12.06 15.95 2.38
CA GLN A 83 11.90 16.79 3.57
C GLN A 83 10.75 16.32 4.44
N GLU A 84 9.69 15.80 3.82
CA GLU A 84 8.51 15.30 4.51
C GLU A 84 8.10 13.96 3.93
N PRO A 85 7.55 13.05 4.77
CA PRO A 85 7.03 11.81 4.24
C PRO A 85 5.78 12.05 3.40
N THR A 86 5.56 11.16 2.45
CA THR A 86 4.29 11.08 1.75
C THR A 86 3.35 10.21 2.57
N ILE A 87 2.08 10.14 2.18
CA ILE A 87 1.06 9.38 2.91
C ILE A 87 0.37 8.42 1.98
N VAL A 88 0.30 7.15 2.38
CA VAL A 88 -0.45 6.12 1.68
C VAL A 88 -1.70 5.81 2.50
N ARG A 89 -2.87 5.97 1.88
CA ARG A 89 -4.16 5.69 2.52
C ARG A 89 -4.95 4.69 1.71
N TRP A 90 -5.39 3.64 2.39
CA TRP A 90 -6.24 2.60 1.83
C TRP A 90 -7.64 2.74 2.42
N THR A 91 -8.65 2.79 1.56
CA THR A 91 -10.05 2.83 1.98
C THR A 91 -10.79 1.68 1.32
N LEU A 92 -11.52 0.91 2.12
CA LEU A 92 -12.30 -0.23 1.66
C LEU A 92 -13.78 0.10 1.85
N GLU A 93 -14.53 0.08 0.76
CA GLU A 93 -15.96 0.35 0.76
C GLU A 93 -16.71 -0.91 0.39
N PRO A 94 -17.51 -1.48 1.32
CA PRO A 94 -18.37 -2.61 0.95
C PRO A 94 -19.35 -2.19 -0.13
N ILE A 95 -19.47 -3.01 -1.17
CA ILE A 95 -20.43 -2.80 -2.25
C ILE A 95 -21.17 -4.11 -2.50
N GLU A 96 -22.23 -4.06 -3.29
CA GLU A 96 -22.94 -5.26 -3.66
C GLU A 96 -21.99 -6.20 -4.44
N GLY A 97 -21.82 -7.42 -3.92
CA GLY A 97 -20.98 -8.42 -4.54
C GLY A 97 -19.50 -8.32 -4.24
N GLY A 98 -19.06 -7.39 -3.38
CA GLY A 98 -17.64 -7.28 -3.10
C GLY A 98 -17.21 -6.03 -2.36
N THR A 99 -16.06 -5.51 -2.75
CA THR A 99 -15.46 -4.34 -2.11
C THR A 99 -14.83 -3.43 -3.16
N ARG A 100 -14.99 -2.12 -2.98
CA ARG A 100 -14.23 -1.13 -3.73
C ARG A 100 -13.02 -0.72 -2.88
N LEU A 101 -11.83 -0.95 -3.42
CA LEU A 101 -10.58 -0.53 -2.80
C LEU A 101 -10.13 0.78 -3.43
N ARG A 102 -9.84 1.76 -2.59
CA ARG A 102 -9.29 3.03 -3.03
C ARG A 102 -7.91 3.23 -2.42
N LEU A 103 -6.94 3.57 -3.25
CA LEU A 103 -5.61 3.95 -2.83
C LEU A 103 -5.39 5.43 -3.09
N GLU A 104 -4.93 6.14 -2.06
CA GLU A 104 -4.49 7.52 -2.20
C GLU A 104 -3.06 7.63 -1.71
N HIS A 105 -2.17 8.11 -2.58
CA HIS A 105 -0.79 8.40 -2.20
C HIS A 105 -0.60 9.89 -2.37
N SER A 106 -0.49 10.60 -1.27
CA SER A 106 -0.53 12.06 -1.25
C SER A 106 0.76 12.65 -0.70
N ASN A 107 0.88 13.96 -0.87
CA ASN A 107 2.02 14.77 -0.40
C ASN A 107 3.31 14.52 -1.19
N LEU A 108 3.19 14.08 -2.45
CA LEU A 108 4.33 14.04 -3.37
C LEU A 108 4.65 15.46 -3.79
N GLN A 109 5.90 15.91 -3.57
CA GLN A 109 6.28 17.32 -3.73
C GLN A 109 7.44 17.50 -4.69
N GLU A 110 7.66 18.76 -5.09
CA GLU A 110 8.81 19.15 -5.89
C GLU A 110 10.13 18.82 -5.17
N PRO A 111 11.25 18.59 -5.89
CA PRO A 111 11.35 18.71 -7.35
C PRO A 111 10.96 17.48 -8.13
N TRP A 112 10.76 16.33 -7.51
CA TRP A 112 10.54 15.06 -8.20
C TRP A 112 9.06 14.65 -8.27
N GLY A 113 8.13 15.52 -7.83
CA GLY A 113 6.73 15.15 -7.68
C GLY A 113 6.10 14.55 -8.92
N ARG A 114 6.35 15.13 -10.10
CA ARG A 114 5.75 14.65 -11.35
C ARG A 114 6.30 13.31 -11.77
N GLU A 115 7.63 13.14 -11.71
CA GLU A 115 8.28 11.88 -12.07
C GLU A 115 7.91 10.77 -11.10
N LEU A 116 7.89 11.08 -9.80
CA LEU A 116 7.46 10.13 -8.79
C LEU A 116 6.00 9.74 -8.96
N GLN A 117 5.13 10.72 -9.27
CA GLN A 117 3.72 10.44 -9.51
C GLN A 117 3.55 9.43 -10.65
N ALA A 118 4.25 9.66 -11.77
CA ALA A 118 4.15 8.76 -12.92
C ALA A 118 4.66 7.36 -12.59
N MET A 119 5.82 7.26 -11.95
CA MET A 119 6.44 5.99 -11.60
C MET A 119 5.61 5.20 -10.59
N LEU A 120 5.20 5.86 -9.51
CA LEU A 120 4.43 5.22 -8.45
C LEU A 120 3.03 4.86 -8.93
N SER A 121 2.43 5.70 -9.77
CA SER A 121 1.10 5.41 -10.32
C SER A 121 1.10 4.11 -11.12
N GLN A 122 2.10 3.90 -11.97
CA GLN A 122 2.20 2.66 -12.72
C GLN A 122 2.45 1.46 -11.82
N GLY A 123 3.33 1.62 -10.83
CA GLY A 123 3.61 0.56 -9.87
C GLY A 123 2.38 0.17 -9.05
N TRP A 124 1.66 1.16 -8.52
CA TRP A 124 0.44 0.91 -7.76
C TRP A 124 -0.64 0.27 -8.62
N LYS A 125 -0.81 0.70 -9.87
CA LYS A 125 -1.78 0.09 -10.78
C LYS A 125 -1.52 -1.39 -10.98
N LYS A 126 -0.27 -1.77 -11.20
CA LYS A 126 0.10 -3.17 -11.39
C LYS A 126 -0.15 -3.98 -10.13
N MET A 127 0.20 -3.44 -8.96
CA MET A 127 -0.02 -4.12 -7.70
C MET A 127 -1.50 -4.36 -7.43
N ILE A 128 -2.33 -3.34 -7.62
CA ILE A 128 -3.76 -3.41 -7.39
C ILE A 128 -4.44 -4.38 -8.37
N ALA A 129 -4.06 -4.30 -9.65
CA ALA A 129 -4.71 -5.10 -10.69
C ALA A 129 -4.27 -6.56 -10.69
N GLU A 130 -3.03 -6.85 -10.31
CA GLU A 130 -2.46 -8.19 -10.47
C GLU A 130 -1.95 -8.82 -9.18
N LYS A 131 -1.06 -8.14 -8.46
CA LYS A 131 -0.34 -8.77 -7.34
C LYS A 131 -1.21 -9.00 -6.11
N ILE A 132 -2.01 -8.02 -5.74
CA ILE A 132 -2.95 -8.15 -4.61
C ILE A 132 -3.95 -9.27 -4.89
N VAL A 133 -4.45 -9.34 -6.13
CA VAL A 133 -5.41 -10.38 -6.54
C VAL A 133 -4.84 -11.78 -6.33
N ARG A 134 -3.58 -11.98 -6.73
CA ARG A 134 -2.93 -13.29 -6.56
C ARG A 134 -2.83 -13.71 -5.10
N VAL A 135 -2.52 -12.78 -4.21
CA VAL A 135 -2.41 -13.06 -2.78
C VAL A 135 -3.78 -13.37 -2.19
N MET A 136 -4.82 -12.62 -2.59
CA MET A 136 -6.19 -12.90 -2.16
C MET A 136 -6.65 -14.29 -2.59
N GLU A 137 -6.32 -14.69 -3.81
CA GLU A 137 -6.65 -16.02 -4.33
C GLU A 137 -5.97 -17.12 -3.52
N GLN A 138 -4.74 -16.89 -3.05
CA GLN A 138 -4.03 -17.83 -2.19
C GLN A 138 -4.76 -18.02 -0.86
N PHE A 139 -5.24 -16.95 -0.24
CA PHE A 139 -6.03 -17.04 0.99
C PHE A 139 -7.33 -17.81 0.76
N GLU A 140 -8.00 -17.55 -0.35
CA GLU A 140 -9.23 -18.27 -0.70
C GLU A 140 -8.98 -19.75 -0.86
N SER A 141 -7.91 -20.13 -1.56
CA SER A 141 -7.54 -21.53 -1.77
C SER A 141 -7.27 -22.25 -0.44
N VAL A 142 -6.54 -21.60 0.47
CA VAL A 142 -6.26 -22.17 1.79
C VAL A 142 -7.54 -22.28 2.61
N ALA A 143 -8.39 -21.27 2.58
CA ALA A 143 -9.65 -21.27 3.31
C ALA A 143 -10.64 -22.29 2.76
N GLY A 144 -10.57 -22.59 1.46
CA GLY A 144 -11.45 -23.53 0.82
C GLY A 144 -11.02 -25.00 0.90
N SER A 145 -9.85 -25.24 1.45
CA SER A 145 -9.29 -26.59 1.56
C SER A 145 -9.63 -27.29 2.85
#